data_99effde415360fb13c6994668902747b
#
_entry.id   99effde415360fb13c6994668902747b
#
_cell.length_a   1.000
_cell.length_b   1.000
_cell.length_c   1.000
_cell.angle_alpha   90.00
_cell.angle_beta   90.00
_cell.angle_gamma   90.00
#
_symmetry.space_group_name_H-M   'P 1'
#
loop_
_entity.id
_entity.type
_entity.pdbx_description
1 polymer ?
#
loop_
_entity_poly.entity_id
_entity_poly.type
_entity_poly.pdbx_seq_one_letter_code
_entity_poly.pdbx_strand_id
1 'polypeptide(L)'
;MIQSIEQLKDSVISISAKINEEGKLFAGIDKGDIINAIKDQKALDVSADNIVLEKPIKDAREHKITIKAGDKKTEFILNITPRG
;
A
#
# COMPACT_ATOMS: atom_id res chain seq x y z
N MET A 1 18.72 14.12 3.89
CA MET A 1 17.63 13.75 4.78
C MET A 1 17.39 12.25 4.71
N ILE A 2 17.37 11.60 5.83
CA ILE A 2 17.16 10.15 5.88
C ILE A 2 15.67 9.86 5.94
N GLN A 3 15.19 9.08 4.97
CA GLN A 3 13.83 8.64 4.95
C GLN A 3 13.76 7.25 5.57
N SER A 4 12.82 7.04 6.44
CA SER A 4 12.71 5.78 7.16
C SER A 4 11.31 5.22 7.02
N ILE A 5 11.21 3.90 6.90
CA ILE A 5 9.91 3.24 6.85
C ILE A 5 9.13 3.42 8.15
N GLU A 6 9.82 3.81 9.22
CA GLU A 6 9.15 4.08 10.49
C GLU A 6 8.12 5.19 10.39
N GLN A 7 8.26 6.07 9.39
CA GLN A 7 7.28 7.12 9.14
C GLN A 7 5.93 6.55 8.71
N LEU A 8 5.92 5.31 8.26
CA LEU A 8 4.68 4.66 7.84
C LEU A 8 3.94 3.99 8.98
N LYS A 9 4.58 3.85 10.13
CA LYS A 9 3.95 3.21 11.28
C LYS A 9 2.63 3.91 11.63
N ASP A 10 1.57 3.12 11.71
CA ASP A 10 0.22 3.61 12.03
C ASP A 10 -0.32 4.65 11.02
N SER A 11 0.28 4.74 9.86
CA SER A 11 -0.19 5.63 8.80
C SER A 11 -1.27 4.95 7.97
N VAL A 12 -2.09 5.77 7.29
CA VAL A 12 -3.09 5.28 6.35
C VAL A 12 -2.72 5.78 4.96
N ILE A 13 -2.51 4.85 4.06
CA ILE A 13 -2.24 5.16 2.65
C ILE A 13 -3.51 4.84 1.87
N SER A 14 -4.00 5.82 1.10
CA SER A 14 -5.23 5.64 0.33
C SER A 14 -4.92 5.43 -1.15
N ILE A 15 -5.59 4.46 -1.75
CA ILE A 15 -5.49 4.22 -3.18
C ILE A 15 -6.90 4.18 -3.74
N SER A 16 -7.14 4.94 -4.81
CA SER A 16 -8.41 4.89 -5.51
C SER A 16 -8.35 3.80 -6.58
N ALA A 17 -9.37 3.00 -6.67
CA ALA A 17 -9.41 1.92 -7.65
C ALA A 17 -10.83 1.69 -8.13
N LYS A 18 -10.95 1.21 -9.37
CA LYS A 18 -12.23 0.92 -9.96
C LYS A 18 -12.70 -0.43 -9.47
N ILE A 19 -13.93 -0.49 -9.01
CA ILE A 19 -14.50 -1.73 -8.48
C ILE A 19 -15.74 -2.13 -9.30
N ASN A 20 -16.07 -3.42 -9.24
CA ASN A 20 -17.26 -3.94 -9.87
C ASN A 20 -18.43 -3.93 -8.88
N GLU A 21 -19.58 -4.45 -9.30
CA GLU A 21 -20.78 -4.48 -8.46
C GLU A 21 -20.62 -5.29 -7.17
N GLU A 22 -19.68 -6.21 -7.17
CA GLU A 22 -19.43 -7.06 -6.01
C GLU A 22 -18.45 -6.46 -5.02
N GLY A 23 -17.92 -5.27 -5.33
CA GLY A 23 -16.91 -4.65 -4.48
C GLY A 23 -15.50 -5.17 -4.72
N LYS A 24 -15.29 -5.86 -5.84
CA LYS A 24 -13.97 -6.36 -6.20
C LYS A 24 -13.30 -5.41 -7.18
N LEU A 25 -11.98 -5.35 -7.11
CA LEU A 25 -11.21 -4.50 -8.01
C LEU A 25 -11.15 -5.11 -9.41
N PHE A 26 -11.31 -4.26 -10.43
CA PHE A 26 -11.15 -4.72 -11.82
C PHE A 26 -9.71 -5.14 -12.08
N ALA A 27 -8.77 -4.40 -11.52
CA ALA A 27 -7.36 -4.75 -11.62
C ALA A 27 -6.79 -4.83 -10.22
N GLY A 28 -6.10 -5.90 -9.90
CA GLY A 28 -5.51 -6.05 -8.59
C GLY A 28 -4.49 -4.97 -8.29
N ILE A 29 -4.31 -4.67 -7.02
CA ILE A 29 -3.30 -3.72 -6.57
C ILE A 29 -2.08 -4.52 -6.15
N ASP A 30 -0.96 -4.26 -6.81
CA ASP A 30 0.29 -4.96 -6.52
C ASP A 30 1.27 -4.03 -5.79
N LYS A 31 2.48 -4.51 -5.61
CA LYS A 31 3.52 -3.76 -4.90
C LYS A 31 3.83 -2.43 -5.58
N GLY A 32 3.81 -2.40 -6.90
CA GLY A 32 4.10 -1.18 -7.64
C GLY A 32 3.09 -0.09 -7.35
N ASP A 33 1.82 -0.44 -7.27
CA ASP A 33 0.77 0.52 -6.96
C ASP A 33 0.94 1.08 -5.54
N ILE A 34 1.31 0.21 -4.61
CA ILE A 34 1.53 0.60 -3.23
C ILE A 34 2.73 1.54 -3.13
N ILE A 35 3.81 1.22 -3.84
CA ILE A 35 5.00 2.05 -3.86
C ILE A 35 4.68 3.45 -4.36
N ASN A 36 3.92 3.53 -5.44
CA ASN A 36 3.54 4.82 -6.00
C ASN A 36 2.69 5.64 -5.03
N ALA A 37 1.77 4.97 -4.34
CA ALA A 37 0.92 5.65 -3.37
C ALA A 37 1.74 6.19 -2.19
N ILE A 38 2.69 5.41 -1.71
CA ILE A 38 3.56 5.83 -0.62
C ILE A 38 4.39 7.03 -1.04
N LYS A 39 4.92 6.98 -2.25
CA LYS A 39 5.73 8.08 -2.77
C LYS A 39 4.92 9.36 -2.89
N ASP A 40 3.69 9.26 -3.38
CA ASP A 40 2.82 10.42 -3.53
C ASP A 40 2.39 11.02 -2.19
N GLN A 41 2.06 10.18 -1.23
CA GLN A 41 1.45 10.63 0.01
C GLN A 41 2.44 10.88 1.13
N LYS A 42 3.55 10.17 1.14
CA LYS A 42 4.55 10.28 2.20
C LYS A 42 5.92 10.72 1.69
N ALA A 43 6.07 10.85 0.38
CA ALA A 43 7.35 11.19 -0.23
C ALA A 43 8.47 10.24 0.18
N LEU A 44 8.14 8.95 0.33
CA LEU A 44 9.09 7.92 0.69
C LEU A 44 9.36 7.01 -0.50
N ASP A 45 10.61 6.69 -0.72
CA ASP A 45 11.00 5.73 -1.73
C ASP A 45 11.18 4.37 -1.09
N VAL A 46 10.36 3.41 -1.52
CA VAL A 46 10.49 2.03 -1.07
C VAL A 46 10.58 1.13 -2.29
N SER A 47 11.24 0.00 -2.12
CA SER A 47 11.35 -0.98 -3.20
C SER A 47 10.29 -2.06 -3.06
N ALA A 48 9.98 -2.74 -4.16
CA ALA A 48 9.05 -3.85 -4.12
C ALA A 48 9.52 -4.93 -3.13
N ASP A 49 10.83 -5.11 -3.00
CA ASP A 49 11.40 -6.08 -2.09
C ASP A 49 11.12 -5.75 -0.62
N ASN A 50 10.84 -4.49 -0.33
CA ASN A 50 10.54 -4.06 1.03
C ASN A 50 9.10 -4.37 1.43
N ILE A 51 8.22 -4.52 0.45
CA ILE A 51 6.80 -4.75 0.72
C ILE A 51 6.51 -6.25 0.80
N VAL A 52 5.89 -6.65 1.89
CA VAL A 52 5.49 -8.04 2.10
C VAL A 52 4.06 -8.20 1.62
N LEU A 53 3.90 -8.72 0.42
CA LEU A 53 2.59 -8.90 -0.21
C LEU A 53 2.62 -10.22 -0.97
N GLU A 54 1.84 -11.18 -0.52
CA GLU A 54 1.83 -12.51 -1.13
C GLU A 54 1.09 -12.56 -2.46
N LYS A 55 0.05 -11.79 -2.59
CA LYS A 55 -0.76 -11.76 -3.81
C LYS A 55 -1.40 -10.39 -3.97
N PRO A 56 -1.82 -10.05 -5.19
CA PRO A 56 -2.44 -8.74 -5.42
C PRO A 56 -3.70 -8.55 -4.60
N ILE A 57 -3.95 -7.32 -4.18
CA ILE A 57 -5.14 -6.97 -3.43
C ILE A 57 -6.29 -6.79 -4.42
N LYS A 58 -7.41 -7.46 -4.17
CA LYS A 58 -8.56 -7.40 -5.06
C LYS A 58 -9.84 -6.91 -4.39
N ASP A 59 -9.82 -6.72 -3.09
CA ASP A 59 -10.98 -6.25 -2.35
C ASP A 59 -10.83 -4.78 -2.01
N ALA A 60 -11.91 -4.01 -2.19
CA ALA A 60 -11.91 -2.58 -1.88
C ALA A 60 -12.22 -2.37 -0.41
N ARG A 61 -11.21 -2.56 0.42
CA ARG A 61 -11.35 -2.39 1.88
C ARG A 61 -9.98 -2.06 2.46
N GLU A 62 -9.92 -1.90 3.77
CA GLU A 62 -8.67 -1.67 4.45
C GLU A 62 -7.85 -2.94 4.53
N HIS A 63 -6.56 -2.80 4.25
CA HIS A 63 -5.63 -3.92 4.32
C HIS A 63 -4.42 -3.49 5.14
N LYS A 64 -3.95 -4.38 5.98
CA LYS A 64 -2.74 -4.13 6.74
C LYS A 64 -1.54 -4.62 5.93
N ILE A 65 -0.64 -3.70 5.61
CA ILE A 65 0.52 -3.99 4.79
C ILE A 65 1.78 -3.90 5.62
N THR A 66 2.64 -4.88 5.47
CA THR A 66 3.92 -4.91 6.19
C THR A 66 5.05 -4.49 5.26
N ILE A 67 5.94 -3.66 5.77
CA ILE A 67 7.15 -3.25 5.06
C ILE A 67 8.36 -3.65 5.89
N LYS A 68 9.34 -4.24 5.24
CA LYS A 68 10.60 -4.62 5.87
C LYS A 68 11.75 -3.92 5.17
N ALA A 69 12.69 -3.41 5.95
CA ALA A 69 13.90 -2.80 5.41
C ALA A 69 15.05 -3.17 6.33
N GLY A 70 15.87 -4.13 5.90
CA GLY A 70 16.94 -4.65 6.74
C GLY A 70 16.37 -5.30 7.99
N ASP A 71 16.78 -4.82 9.13
CA ASP A 71 16.32 -5.36 10.42
C ASP A 71 15.03 -4.70 10.91
N LYS A 72 14.56 -3.70 10.19
CA LYS A 72 13.37 -2.97 10.59
C LYS A 72 12.12 -3.48 9.90
N LYS A 73 11.02 -3.44 10.63
CA LYS A 73 9.73 -3.87 10.12
C LYS A 73 8.67 -2.88 10.58
N THR A 74 7.78 -2.50 9.67
CA THR A 74 6.73 -1.55 9.99
C THR A 74 5.46 -1.97 9.28
N GLU A 75 4.33 -1.55 9.82
CA GLU A 75 3.04 -1.86 9.23
C GLU A 75 2.25 -0.58 9.06
N PHE A 76 1.45 -0.52 8.00
CA PHE A 76 0.54 0.60 7.78
C PHE A 76 -0.77 0.06 7.21
N ILE A 77 -1.77 0.92 7.20
CA ILE A 77 -3.08 0.56 6.68
C ILE A 77 -3.18 1.08 5.25
N LEU A 78 -3.51 0.18 4.34
CA LEU A 78 -3.80 0.53 2.96
C LEU A 78 -5.30 0.57 2.80
N ASN A 79 -5.84 1.75 2.53
CA ASN A 79 -7.27 1.94 2.37
C ASN A 79 -7.59 2.07 0.89
N ILE A 80 -8.39 1.15 0.38
CA ILE A 80 -8.80 1.16 -1.02
C ILE A 80 -10.16 1.85 -1.11
N THR A 81 -10.20 2.97 -1.83
CA THR A 81 -11.44 3.71 -2.02
C THR A 81 -12.00 3.45 -3.42
N PRO A 82 -13.31 3.28 -3.55
CA PRO A 82 -13.90 3.06 -4.86
C PRO A 82 -13.77 4.30 -5.74
N ARG A 83 -13.48 4.07 -6.99
CA ARG A 83 -13.34 5.13 -7.98
C ARG A 83 -14.60 5.11 -8.85
N GLY A 84 -15.32 6.20 -8.77
CA GLY A 84 -16.60 6.31 -9.45
C GLY A 84 -16.52 6.38 -10.95
#